data_e8c5e86ebe4c649826dd539fa64611c7
#
_entry.id   e8c5e86ebe4c649826dd539fa64611c7
#
_cell.length_a   1.000
_cell.length_b   1.000
_cell.length_c   1.000
_cell.angle_alpha   90.00
_cell.angle_beta   90.00
_cell.angle_gamma   90.00
#
_symmetry.space_group_name_H-M   'P 1'
#
loop_
_entity.id
_entity.type
_entity.pdbx_description
1 polymer ?
#
loop_
_entity_poly.entity_id
_entity_poly.type
_entity_poly.pdbx_seq_one_letter_code
_entity_poly.pdbx_strand_id
1 'polypeptide(L)'
;MKARIVRYGFIGVVAVLIILCGMKFSNMYKDYQKLQFNQEQIDTQVSVLMSMLFSDLYYSDPIDLGETKEHADELSVLLQVTSYDEISHFNDIANKLIEISKNVESRLAFSEQTIELFQSFIYNLGKPLSDDIDTLSTSLYESIMSESVEG
;
A
#
# COMPACT_ATOMS: atom_id res chain seq x y z
N MET A 1 4.27 42.02 49.88
CA MET A 1 4.36 40.55 49.93
C MET A 1 3.35 39.82 49.00
N LYS A 2 2.07 40.17 49.00
CA LYS A 2 1.03 39.50 48.21
C LYS A 2 1.30 39.44 46.68
N ALA A 3 1.80 40.48 46.06
CA ALA A 3 2.06 40.52 44.61
C ALA A 3 3.18 39.55 44.13
N ARG A 4 4.17 39.26 44.97
CA ARG A 4 5.23 38.27 44.63
C ARG A 4 4.71 36.86 44.67
N ILE A 5 3.86 36.51 45.63
CA ILE A 5 3.27 35.15 45.76
C ILE A 5 2.38 34.85 44.56
N VAL A 6 1.55 35.78 44.10
CA VAL A 6 0.71 35.65 42.93
C VAL A 6 1.55 35.44 41.67
N ARG A 7 2.66 36.15 41.52
CA ARG A 7 3.55 36.03 40.34
C ARG A 7 4.25 34.68 40.28
N TYR A 8 4.72 34.15 41.41
CA TYR A 8 5.32 32.80 41.45
C TYR A 8 4.28 31.68 41.24
N GLY A 9 3.06 31.86 41.76
CA GLY A 9 1.96 30.94 41.51
C GLY A 9 1.59 30.86 40.02
N PHE A 10 1.53 32.00 39.34
CA PHE A 10 1.25 32.04 37.89
C PHE A 10 2.35 31.40 37.07
N ILE A 11 3.63 31.64 37.39
CA ILE A 11 4.77 31.01 36.71
C ILE A 11 4.72 29.47 36.89
N GLY A 12 4.38 29.00 38.09
CA GLY A 12 4.24 27.56 38.37
C GLY A 12 3.13 26.90 37.52
N VAL A 13 1.97 27.56 37.43
CA VAL A 13 0.86 27.05 36.59
C VAL A 13 1.24 26.99 35.10
N VAL A 14 1.90 28.04 34.60
CA VAL A 14 2.35 28.07 33.19
C VAL A 14 3.39 26.97 32.93
N ALA A 15 4.33 26.75 33.84
CA ALA A 15 5.33 25.68 33.70
C ALA A 15 4.67 24.29 33.67
N VAL A 16 3.68 24.01 34.51
CA VAL A 16 2.93 22.77 34.52
C VAL A 16 2.16 22.58 33.21
N LEU A 17 1.53 23.61 32.68
CA LEU A 17 0.82 23.57 31.42
C LEU A 17 1.77 23.25 30.24
N ILE A 18 2.95 23.87 30.20
CA ILE A 18 3.97 23.59 29.19
C ILE A 18 4.42 22.13 29.24
N ILE A 19 4.64 21.58 30.44
CA ILE A 19 5.04 20.19 30.64
C ILE A 19 3.91 19.25 30.13
N LEU A 20 2.67 19.49 30.51
CA LEU A 20 1.52 18.71 30.10
C LEU A 20 1.30 18.74 28.56
N CYS A 21 1.43 19.92 27.95
CA CYS A 21 1.38 20.06 26.51
C CYS A 21 2.53 19.31 25.82
N GLY A 22 3.75 19.40 26.35
CA GLY A 22 4.91 18.68 25.82
C GLY A 22 4.74 17.16 25.87
N MET A 23 4.21 16.64 26.98
CA MET A 23 3.91 15.20 27.13
C MET A 23 2.84 14.73 26.12
N LYS A 24 1.77 15.52 25.94
CA LYS A 24 0.71 15.21 24.98
C LYS A 24 1.23 15.24 23.54
N PHE A 25 2.05 16.21 23.19
CA PHE A 25 2.71 16.30 21.88
C PHE A 25 3.65 15.11 21.64
N SER A 26 4.44 14.72 22.63
CA SER A 26 5.34 13.56 22.53
C SER A 26 4.58 12.24 22.30
N ASN A 27 3.45 12.05 22.98
CA ASN A 27 2.62 10.86 22.79
C ASN A 27 1.96 10.85 21.41
N MET A 28 1.38 11.98 20.98
CA MET A 28 0.84 12.11 19.62
C MET A 28 1.88 11.82 18.55
N TYR A 29 3.11 12.29 18.73
CA TYR A 29 4.19 12.03 17.76
C TYR A 29 4.56 10.54 17.68
N LYS A 30 4.62 9.85 18.84
CA LYS A 30 4.86 8.40 18.87
C LYS A 30 3.72 7.60 18.23
N ASP A 31 2.48 7.99 18.48
CA ASP A 31 1.32 7.35 17.88
C ASP A 31 1.31 7.56 16.35
N TYR A 32 1.67 8.75 15.88
CA TYR A 32 1.81 9.05 14.46
C TYR A 32 2.91 8.20 13.80
N GLN A 33 4.10 8.10 14.41
CA GLN A 33 5.17 7.24 13.90
C GLN A 33 4.76 5.76 13.83
N LYS A 34 4.01 5.28 14.83
CA LYS A 34 3.49 3.91 14.85
C LYS A 34 2.48 3.67 13.74
N LEU A 35 1.60 4.65 13.48
CA LEU A 35 0.64 4.59 12.37
C LEU A 35 1.35 4.55 11.01
N GLN A 36 2.35 5.41 10.80
CA GLN A 36 3.15 5.40 9.57
C GLN A 36 3.86 4.05 9.37
N PHE A 37 4.48 3.51 10.40
CA PHE A 37 5.16 2.23 10.32
C PHE A 37 4.20 1.08 9.99
N ASN A 38 3.01 1.07 10.59
CA ASN A 38 1.99 0.07 10.27
C ASN A 38 1.51 0.21 8.82
N GLN A 39 1.33 1.43 8.32
CA GLN A 39 0.93 1.67 6.93
C GLN A 39 2.00 1.18 5.96
N GLU A 40 3.27 1.50 6.20
CA GLU A 40 4.39 1.04 5.38
C GLU A 40 4.48 -0.50 5.33
N GLN A 41 4.18 -1.18 6.43
CA GLN A 41 4.11 -2.65 6.46
C GLN A 41 2.97 -3.18 5.59
N ILE A 42 1.78 -2.58 5.66
CA ILE A 42 0.63 -2.96 4.84
C ILE A 42 0.96 -2.78 3.37
N ASP A 43 1.47 -1.62 2.99
CA ASP A 43 1.81 -1.29 1.61
C ASP A 43 2.90 -2.22 1.04
N THR A 44 3.90 -2.55 1.86
CA THR A 44 4.92 -3.54 1.48
C THR A 44 4.30 -4.92 1.26
N GLN A 45 3.38 -5.34 2.12
CA GLN A 45 2.71 -6.64 1.98
C GLN A 45 1.83 -6.69 0.74
N VAL A 46 1.12 -5.62 0.42
CA VAL A 46 0.34 -5.48 -0.82
C VAL A 46 1.23 -5.62 -2.05
N SER A 47 2.37 -4.93 -2.08
CA SER A 47 3.34 -5.02 -3.18
C SER A 47 3.88 -6.45 -3.35
N VAL A 48 4.20 -7.12 -2.25
CA VAL A 48 4.68 -8.52 -2.26
C VAL A 48 3.60 -9.47 -2.78
N LEU A 49 2.36 -9.35 -2.30
CA LEU A 49 1.24 -10.21 -2.74
C LEU A 49 0.91 -10.00 -4.22
N MET A 50 0.93 -8.77 -4.71
CA MET A 50 0.76 -8.51 -6.14
C MET A 50 1.86 -9.16 -6.98
N SER A 51 3.11 -9.11 -6.50
CA SER A 51 4.24 -9.78 -7.16
C SER A 51 4.10 -11.30 -7.15
N MET A 52 3.66 -11.88 -6.02
CA MET A 52 3.43 -13.32 -5.89
C MET A 52 2.32 -13.77 -6.83
N LEU A 53 1.16 -13.11 -6.83
CA LEU A 53 0.05 -13.42 -7.74
C LEU A 53 0.48 -13.36 -9.21
N PHE A 54 1.22 -12.32 -9.59
CA PHE A 54 1.72 -12.23 -10.94
C PHE A 54 2.69 -13.36 -11.28
N SER A 55 3.58 -13.71 -10.34
CA SER A 55 4.51 -14.84 -10.49
C SER A 55 3.77 -16.16 -10.64
N ASP A 56 2.75 -16.41 -9.81
CA ASP A 56 1.95 -17.62 -9.86
C ASP A 56 1.24 -17.78 -11.21
N LEU A 57 0.68 -16.67 -11.71
CA LEU A 57 -0.04 -16.67 -12.99
C LEU A 57 0.87 -16.80 -14.19
N TYR A 58 2.12 -16.31 -14.11
CA TYR A 58 3.02 -16.26 -15.25
C TYR A 58 4.09 -17.36 -15.26
N TYR A 59 4.72 -17.64 -14.11
CA TYR A 59 5.88 -18.54 -14.05
C TYR A 59 5.56 -19.96 -13.57
N SER A 60 4.49 -20.14 -12.79
CA SER A 60 4.18 -21.42 -12.18
C SER A 60 3.63 -22.42 -13.19
N ASP A 61 4.21 -23.63 -13.26
CA ASP A 61 3.76 -24.72 -14.10
C ASP A 61 3.99 -26.06 -13.38
N PRO A 62 2.95 -26.75 -12.86
CA PRO A 62 1.56 -26.33 -12.86
C PRO A 62 1.27 -25.19 -11.87
N ILE A 63 0.18 -24.43 -12.11
CA ILE A 63 -0.29 -23.41 -11.18
C ILE A 63 -0.83 -24.08 -9.91
N ASP A 64 -0.33 -23.70 -8.73
CA ASP A 64 -0.94 -24.08 -7.47
C ASP A 64 -2.18 -23.21 -7.19
N LEU A 65 -3.34 -23.68 -7.62
CA LEU A 65 -4.60 -22.97 -7.46
C LEU A 65 -4.96 -22.69 -6.00
N GLY A 66 -4.45 -23.49 -5.05
CA GLY A 66 -4.69 -23.28 -3.62
C GLY A 66 -3.96 -22.06 -3.11
N GLU A 67 -2.66 -22.00 -3.37
CA GLU A 67 -1.77 -20.90 -2.96
C GLU A 67 -2.14 -19.59 -3.67
N THR A 68 -2.39 -19.67 -4.99
CA THR A 68 -2.81 -18.50 -5.79
C THR A 68 -4.11 -17.87 -5.28
N LYS A 69 -5.11 -18.69 -4.87
CA LYS A 69 -6.35 -18.20 -4.27
C LYS A 69 -6.14 -17.59 -2.89
N GLU A 70 -5.27 -18.18 -2.08
CA GLU A 70 -4.93 -17.65 -0.75
C GLU A 70 -4.30 -16.26 -0.88
N HIS A 71 -3.32 -16.09 -1.77
CA HIS A 71 -2.72 -14.77 -2.07
C HIS A 71 -3.76 -13.76 -2.57
N ALA A 72 -4.69 -14.19 -3.43
CA ALA A 72 -5.74 -13.32 -3.94
C ALA A 72 -6.72 -12.87 -2.85
N ASP A 73 -7.09 -13.76 -1.93
CA ASP A 73 -7.98 -13.43 -0.82
C ASP A 73 -7.29 -12.51 0.19
N GLU A 74 -6.02 -12.75 0.51
CA GLU A 74 -5.23 -11.88 1.39
C GLU A 74 -5.06 -10.48 0.77
N LEU A 75 -4.71 -10.39 -0.51
CA LEU A 75 -4.61 -9.13 -1.22
C LEU A 75 -5.94 -8.35 -1.18
N SER A 76 -7.08 -9.03 -1.40
CA SER A 76 -8.40 -8.39 -1.41
C SER A 76 -8.76 -7.72 -0.07
N VAL A 77 -8.26 -8.25 1.04
CA VAL A 77 -8.44 -7.65 2.37
C VAL A 77 -7.55 -6.42 2.55
N LEU A 78 -6.28 -6.51 2.14
CA LEU A 78 -5.32 -5.43 2.32
C LEU A 78 -5.58 -4.23 1.41
N LEU A 79 -6.21 -4.43 0.25
CA LEU A 79 -6.63 -3.33 -0.64
C LEU A 79 -7.59 -2.32 0.02
N GLN A 80 -8.27 -2.72 1.10
CA GLN A 80 -9.18 -1.83 1.82
C GLN A 80 -8.48 -0.83 2.73
N VAL A 81 -7.20 -1.04 3.01
CA VAL A 81 -6.44 -0.29 4.02
C VAL A 81 -5.06 0.16 3.52
N THR A 82 -4.69 -0.14 2.29
CA THR A 82 -3.44 0.33 1.68
C THR A 82 -3.50 1.82 1.34
N SER A 83 -2.34 2.48 1.32
CA SER A 83 -2.24 3.86 0.83
C SER A 83 -2.07 3.96 -0.69
N TYR A 84 -1.95 2.83 -1.38
CA TYR A 84 -1.80 2.79 -2.84
C TYR A 84 -3.09 3.09 -3.60
N ASP A 85 -4.23 3.25 -2.91
CA ASP A 85 -5.50 3.71 -3.49
C ASP A 85 -5.42 5.12 -4.09
N GLU A 86 -4.40 5.91 -3.72
CA GLU A 86 -4.10 7.21 -4.31
C GLU A 86 -3.46 7.12 -5.71
N ILE A 87 -2.90 5.94 -6.08
CA ILE A 87 -2.28 5.71 -7.40
C ILE A 87 -3.39 5.41 -8.42
N SER A 88 -3.37 6.11 -9.55
CA SER A 88 -4.32 5.91 -10.65
C SER A 88 -4.39 4.43 -11.05
N HIS A 89 -5.59 3.89 -11.25
CA HIS A 89 -5.84 2.49 -11.66
C HIS A 89 -5.24 1.39 -10.77
N PHE A 90 -4.64 1.71 -9.62
CA PHE A 90 -4.05 0.70 -8.74
C PHE A 90 -5.06 -0.38 -8.36
N ASN A 91 -6.23 0.05 -7.85
CA ASN A 91 -7.27 -0.87 -7.43
C ASN A 91 -7.84 -1.68 -8.61
N ASP A 92 -7.90 -1.10 -9.80
CA ASP A 92 -8.39 -1.80 -11.00
C ASP A 92 -7.41 -2.91 -11.41
N ILE A 93 -6.11 -2.62 -11.41
CA ILE A 93 -5.05 -3.60 -11.69
C ILE A 93 -5.09 -4.73 -10.66
N ALA A 94 -5.11 -4.40 -9.36
CA ALA A 94 -5.13 -5.39 -8.30
C ALA A 94 -6.38 -6.27 -8.34
N ASN A 95 -7.57 -5.67 -8.52
CA ASN A 95 -8.81 -6.41 -8.65
C ASN A 95 -8.83 -7.30 -9.88
N LYS A 96 -8.21 -6.86 -11.00
CA LYS A 96 -8.11 -7.69 -12.20
C LYS A 96 -7.21 -8.91 -11.98
N LEU A 97 -6.09 -8.75 -11.29
CA LEU A 97 -5.24 -9.87 -10.90
C LEU A 97 -5.99 -10.86 -9.99
N ILE A 98 -6.74 -10.36 -9.01
CA ILE A 98 -7.56 -11.18 -8.12
C ILE A 98 -8.64 -11.96 -8.93
N GLU A 99 -9.33 -11.28 -9.85
CA GLU A 99 -10.33 -11.89 -10.72
C GLU A 99 -9.73 -13.03 -11.54
N ILE A 100 -8.61 -12.75 -12.19
CA ILE A 100 -7.89 -13.72 -13.00
C ILE A 100 -7.46 -14.91 -12.12
N SER A 101 -6.85 -14.66 -10.97
CA SER A 101 -6.36 -15.68 -10.05
C SER A 101 -7.46 -16.62 -9.54
N LYS A 102 -8.68 -16.12 -9.39
CA LYS A 102 -9.83 -16.93 -8.95
C LYS A 102 -10.45 -17.77 -10.06
N ASN A 103 -10.24 -17.40 -11.31
CA ASN A 103 -10.90 -18.03 -12.48
C ASN A 103 -9.94 -18.77 -13.40
N VAL A 104 -8.64 -18.78 -13.10
CA VAL A 104 -7.64 -19.43 -13.95
C VAL A 104 -7.75 -20.94 -13.86
N GLU A 105 -8.04 -21.59 -14.99
CA GLU A 105 -7.89 -23.02 -15.21
C GLU A 105 -6.59 -23.36 -15.97
N SER A 106 -5.97 -22.35 -16.57
CA SER A 106 -4.72 -22.47 -17.34
C SER A 106 -3.89 -21.20 -17.26
N ARG A 107 -2.60 -21.33 -17.52
CA ARG A 107 -1.62 -20.25 -17.52
C ARG A 107 -2.02 -19.13 -18.48
N LEU A 108 -1.97 -17.89 -17.97
CA LEU A 108 -2.15 -16.71 -18.81
C LEU A 108 -0.86 -16.36 -19.55
N ALA A 109 -0.99 -16.14 -20.84
CA ALA A 109 0.10 -15.65 -21.65
C ALA A 109 0.04 -14.12 -21.74
N PHE A 110 0.65 -13.43 -20.76
CA PHE A 110 0.88 -12.01 -20.88
C PHE A 110 1.93 -11.72 -21.93
N SER A 111 1.79 -10.63 -22.67
CA SER A 111 2.82 -10.15 -23.58
C SER A 111 4.10 -9.74 -22.80
N GLU A 112 5.24 -9.80 -23.45
CA GLU A 112 6.51 -9.35 -22.87
C GLU A 112 6.42 -7.90 -22.38
N GLN A 113 5.70 -7.05 -23.11
CA GLN A 113 5.45 -5.65 -22.73
C GLN A 113 4.67 -5.54 -21.41
N THR A 114 3.61 -6.33 -21.23
CA THR A 114 2.81 -6.32 -19.98
C THR A 114 3.65 -6.80 -18.80
N ILE A 115 4.50 -7.79 -19.01
CA ILE A 115 5.43 -8.28 -17.97
C ILE A 115 6.42 -7.21 -17.54
N GLU A 116 7.06 -6.52 -18.49
CA GLU A 116 7.99 -5.43 -18.20
C GLU A 116 7.32 -4.27 -17.48
N LEU A 117 6.10 -3.89 -17.91
CA LEU A 117 5.31 -2.85 -17.27
C LEU A 117 4.97 -3.24 -15.82
N PHE A 118 4.54 -4.50 -15.59
CA PHE A 118 4.20 -4.97 -14.26
C PHE A 118 5.42 -5.00 -13.33
N GLN A 119 6.56 -5.52 -13.77
CA GLN A 119 7.80 -5.53 -13.00
C GLN A 119 8.24 -4.10 -12.64
N SER A 120 8.16 -3.19 -13.60
CA SER A 120 8.48 -1.78 -13.39
C SER A 120 7.52 -1.12 -12.40
N PHE A 121 6.23 -1.45 -12.48
CA PHE A 121 5.20 -0.96 -11.57
C PHE A 121 5.47 -1.40 -10.13
N ILE A 122 5.64 -2.71 -9.89
CA ILE A 122 5.94 -3.24 -8.55
C ILE A 122 7.23 -2.64 -7.98
N TYR A 123 8.28 -2.51 -8.81
CA TYR A 123 9.53 -1.91 -8.36
C TYR A 123 9.37 -0.45 -7.91
N ASN A 124 8.43 0.29 -8.50
CA ASN A 124 8.19 1.69 -8.16
C ASN A 124 7.19 1.88 -7.02
N LEU A 125 6.32 0.90 -6.70
CA LEU A 125 5.43 0.96 -5.54
C LEU A 125 6.17 1.17 -4.22
N GLY A 126 7.37 0.62 -4.06
CA GLY A 126 8.21 0.78 -2.86
C GLY A 126 8.96 2.12 -2.76
N LYS A 127 8.76 3.05 -3.72
CA LYS A 127 9.44 4.35 -3.75
C LYS A 127 8.47 5.48 -3.38
N PRO A 128 8.98 6.66 -2.99
CA PRO A 128 8.11 7.83 -2.84
C PRO A 128 7.28 8.05 -4.10
N LEU A 129 5.97 8.24 -3.92
CA LEU A 129 5.03 8.48 -5.01
C LEU A 129 5.53 9.62 -5.91
N SER A 130 5.60 9.35 -7.21
CA SER A 130 6.01 10.29 -8.24
C SER A 130 4.98 10.28 -9.37
N ASP A 131 4.90 11.35 -10.14
CA ASP A 131 4.02 11.44 -11.32
C ASP A 131 4.30 10.30 -12.33
N ASP A 132 5.49 9.72 -12.29
CA ASP A 132 5.88 8.59 -13.14
C ASP A 132 5.10 7.31 -12.80
N ILE A 133 4.69 7.09 -11.53
CA ILE A 133 3.97 5.88 -11.15
C ILE A 133 2.53 5.88 -11.69
N ASP A 134 1.88 7.05 -11.76
CA ASP A 134 0.54 7.17 -12.34
C ASP A 134 0.56 6.89 -13.84
N THR A 135 1.58 7.37 -14.55
CA THR A 135 1.78 7.09 -15.98
C THR A 135 2.02 5.60 -16.21
N LEU A 136 2.86 4.99 -15.38
CA LEU A 136 3.19 3.57 -15.46
C LEU A 136 1.97 2.69 -15.13
N SER A 137 1.22 3.05 -14.11
CA SER A 137 -0.02 2.39 -13.71
C SER A 137 -1.06 2.44 -14.84
N THR A 138 -1.26 3.61 -15.46
CA THR A 138 -2.17 3.76 -16.59
C THR A 138 -1.77 2.88 -17.76
N SER A 139 -0.48 2.87 -18.12
CA SER A 139 0.03 2.03 -19.22
C SER A 139 -0.14 0.54 -18.93
N LEU A 140 0.11 0.12 -17.71
CA LEU A 140 -0.09 -1.26 -17.26
C LEU A 140 -1.57 -1.66 -17.31
N TYR A 141 -2.46 -0.80 -16.81
CA TYR A 141 -3.89 -1.04 -16.84
C TYR A 141 -4.42 -1.23 -18.27
N GLU A 142 -4.05 -0.34 -19.19
CA GLU A 142 -4.41 -0.44 -20.60
C GLU A 142 -3.91 -1.75 -21.24
N SER A 143 -2.67 -2.15 -20.91
CA SER A 143 -2.08 -3.40 -21.42
C SER A 143 -2.83 -4.64 -20.92
N ILE A 144 -3.08 -4.74 -19.61
CA ILE A 144 -3.84 -5.86 -19.00
C ILE A 144 -5.25 -5.93 -19.56
N MET A 145 -5.92 -4.80 -19.71
CA MET A 145 -7.30 -4.77 -20.21
C MET A 145 -7.39 -5.16 -21.69
N SER A 146 -6.41 -4.78 -22.51
CA SER A 146 -6.38 -5.17 -23.93
C SER A 146 -6.19 -6.68 -24.10
N GLU A 147 -5.33 -7.31 -23.32
CA GLU A 147 -5.05 -8.74 -23.38
C GLU A 147 -6.18 -9.61 -22.81
N SER A 148 -6.92 -9.10 -21.82
CA SER A 148 -8.05 -9.83 -21.23
C SER A 148 -9.30 -9.93 -22.11
N VAL A 149 -9.34 -9.20 -23.24
CA VAL A 149 -10.46 -9.21 -24.20
C VAL A 149 -10.26 -10.26 -25.31
N GLU A 150 -9.01 -10.71 -25.53
CA GLU A 150 -8.69 -11.65 -26.60
C GLU A 150 -8.76 -13.14 -26.20
N GLY A 151 -9.03 -13.45 -24.96
CA GLY A 151 -9.18 -14.81 -24.42
C GLY A 151 -10.64 -15.17 -24.16
#